data_83ba843a883aa2c6f2a8b7128cc897d4
#
_entry.id   83ba843a883aa2c6f2a8b7128cc897d4
#
_cell.length_a   1.000
_cell.length_b   1.000
_cell.length_c   1.000
_cell.angle_alpha   90.00
_cell.angle_beta   90.00
_cell.angle_gamma   90.00
#
_symmetry.space_group_name_H-M   'P 1'
#
loop_
_entity.id
_entity.type
_entity.pdbx_description
1 polymer ?
#
loop_
_entity_poly.entity_id
_entity_poly.type
_entity_poly.pdbx_seq_one_letter_code
_entity_poly.pdbx_strand_id
1 'polypeptide(L)'
;MEEALKLNFTIFGLDEKGTMTVLMIILDMLIVAFIVWLGSIGKKRRPAGPQNLVEWTVMYICNYADSIIGEKDAPRYYALLVMLFLYIFVGNLIGLIPGLVSPTASLSVTVTLAVGVWLYTWFEGLKRKGVVKFFAHYAGPKSVPIAIRIPLFFIELLSDFSRMISLSFRLFGNIVAKEVLLSVLVTLILGFWPIVAKSVINGMIFSIAAVLRPLIIWLGVLVSLIQAGVFTLLTATYIAGAAVSHEEHSSEDEMHHINV
;
A
#
# COMPACT_ATOMS: atom_id res chain seq x y z
N MET A 1 12.89 26.07 27.30
CA MET A 1 13.58 25.12 26.43
C MET A 1 12.62 24.51 25.37
N GLU A 2 11.29 24.55 25.58
CA GLU A 2 10.29 24.11 24.60
C GLU A 2 10.03 25.10 23.45
N GLU A 3 10.29 26.39 23.62
CA GLU A 3 10.10 27.39 22.57
C GLU A 3 11.23 27.44 21.52
N ALA A 4 12.40 26.91 21.83
CA ALA A 4 13.53 26.90 20.89
C ALA A 4 13.42 25.78 19.83
N LEU A 5 12.54 24.81 20.02
CA LEU A 5 12.27 23.70 19.09
C LEU A 5 11.04 23.92 18.20
N LYS A 6 10.37 25.06 18.34
CA LYS A 6 9.42 25.53 17.30
C LYS A 6 10.24 26.13 16.14
N LEU A 7 10.96 25.26 15.46
CA LEU A 7 11.43 25.52 14.12
C LEU A 7 10.17 25.73 13.27
N ASN A 8 9.81 27.01 13.06
CA ASN A 8 8.86 27.44 12.05
C ASN A 8 9.43 27.11 10.66
N PHE A 9 9.61 25.82 10.41
CA PHE A 9 9.99 25.30 9.11
C PHE A 9 8.70 25.12 8.32
N THR A 10 8.09 26.22 7.91
CA THR A 10 7.05 26.20 6.88
C THR A 10 7.73 25.92 5.54
N ILE A 11 7.97 24.64 5.23
CA ILE A 11 8.37 24.23 3.89
C ILE A 11 7.15 24.43 2.99
N PHE A 12 7.26 25.27 1.99
CA PHE A 12 6.22 25.58 1.01
C PHE A 12 4.89 26.15 1.56
N GLY A 13 4.90 26.86 2.70
CA GLY A 13 3.69 27.42 3.29
C GLY A 13 2.74 26.37 3.90
N LEU A 14 3.25 25.15 4.15
CA LEU A 14 2.50 24.08 4.79
C LEU A 14 2.39 24.33 6.30
N ASP A 15 1.26 23.96 6.87
CA ASP A 15 1.04 23.92 8.31
C ASP A 15 2.03 22.95 9.00
N GLU A 16 2.27 23.09 10.29
CA GLU A 16 3.23 22.26 11.07
C GLU A 16 3.00 20.76 10.84
N LYS A 17 1.73 20.32 10.80
CA LYS A 17 1.36 18.94 10.49
C LYS A 17 1.75 18.51 9.07
N GLY A 18 1.57 19.39 8.09
CA GLY A 18 1.96 19.14 6.70
C GLY A 18 3.47 19.00 6.55
N THR A 19 4.23 19.85 7.23
CA THR A 19 5.69 19.81 7.24
C THR A 19 6.20 18.50 7.84
N MET A 20 5.65 18.08 8.99
CA MET A 20 5.98 16.78 9.59
C MET A 20 5.66 15.61 8.66
N THR A 21 4.51 15.63 7.99
CA THR A 21 4.15 14.58 7.03
C THR A 21 5.16 14.50 5.88
N VAL A 22 5.57 15.63 5.31
CA VAL A 22 6.58 15.66 4.23
C VAL A 22 7.93 15.13 4.70
N LEU A 23 8.37 15.51 5.91
CA LEU A 23 9.62 14.99 6.49
C LEU A 23 9.56 13.47 6.68
N MET A 24 8.43 12.94 7.13
CA MET A 24 8.24 11.49 7.29
C MET A 24 8.19 10.76 5.95
N ILE A 25 7.61 11.35 4.90
CA ILE A 25 7.66 10.80 3.54
C ILE A 25 9.11 10.73 3.04
N ILE A 26 9.88 11.79 3.23
CA ILE A 26 11.29 11.81 2.82
C ILE A 26 12.09 10.76 3.60
N LEU A 27 11.88 10.67 4.90
CA LEU A 27 12.53 9.66 5.74
C LEU A 27 12.20 8.24 5.27
N ASP A 28 10.93 7.95 4.98
CA ASP A 28 10.48 6.66 4.46
C ASP A 28 11.15 6.33 3.12
N MET A 29 11.16 7.27 2.18
CA MET A 29 11.85 7.12 0.91
C MET A 29 13.35 6.84 1.07
N LEU A 30 14.02 7.53 2.01
CA LEU A 30 15.44 7.30 2.29
C LEU A 30 15.68 5.91 2.88
N ILE A 31 14.83 5.44 3.79
CA ILE A 31 14.93 4.10 4.37
C ILE A 31 14.70 3.04 3.29
N VAL A 32 13.69 3.19 2.45
CA VAL A 32 13.42 2.27 1.32
C VAL A 32 14.61 2.24 0.36
N ALA A 33 15.14 3.41 -0.03
CA ALA A 33 16.31 3.49 -0.89
C ALA A 33 17.53 2.81 -0.25
N PHE A 34 17.73 2.98 1.05
CA PHE A 34 18.81 2.34 1.81
C PHE A 34 18.64 0.82 1.86
N ILE A 35 17.43 0.31 2.07
CA ILE A 35 17.13 -1.14 2.06
C ILE A 35 17.44 -1.74 0.68
N VAL A 36 17.00 -1.09 -0.40
CA VAL A 36 17.26 -1.53 -1.77
C VAL A 36 18.76 -1.47 -2.08
N TRP A 37 19.45 -0.42 -1.62
CA TRP A 37 20.88 -0.29 -1.78
C TRP A 37 21.64 -1.40 -1.03
N LEU A 38 21.28 -1.70 0.23
CA LEU A 38 21.86 -2.81 1.00
C LEU A 38 21.62 -4.16 0.33
N GLY A 39 20.42 -4.38 -0.22
CA GLY A 39 20.13 -5.59 -1.00
C GLY A 39 20.94 -5.70 -2.30
N SER A 40 21.44 -4.58 -2.83
CA SER A 40 22.25 -4.54 -4.05
C SER A 40 23.75 -4.73 -3.81
N ILE A 41 24.22 -4.53 -2.56
CA ILE A 41 25.64 -4.66 -2.19
C ILE A 41 26.00 -6.13 -1.98
N GLY A 42 27.04 -6.58 -2.65
CA GLY A 42 27.66 -7.89 -2.39
C GLY A 42 26.81 -9.07 -2.84
N LYS A 43 26.28 -9.04 -4.06
CA LYS A 43 25.55 -10.16 -4.70
C LYS A 43 26.31 -11.48 -4.57
N LYS A 44 26.05 -12.21 -3.51
CA LYS A 44 26.58 -13.57 -3.32
C LYS A 44 25.63 -14.58 -3.95
N ARG A 45 26.16 -15.63 -4.58
CA ARG A 45 25.35 -16.74 -5.14
C ARG A 45 24.51 -17.47 -4.07
N ARG A 46 24.86 -17.32 -2.78
CA ARG A 46 24.09 -17.80 -1.64
C ARG A 46 23.90 -16.62 -0.68
N PRO A 47 22.79 -15.89 -0.79
CA PRO A 47 22.51 -14.77 0.08
C PRO A 47 22.31 -15.24 1.53
N ALA A 48 22.88 -14.50 2.49
CA ALA A 48 22.71 -14.75 3.90
C ALA A 48 22.30 -13.47 4.62
N GLY A 49 21.46 -13.57 5.65
CA GLY A 49 21.02 -12.44 6.46
C GLY A 49 20.00 -11.52 5.76
N PRO A 50 20.12 -10.17 5.93
CA PRO A 50 19.11 -9.22 5.46
C PRO A 50 18.93 -9.23 3.94
N GLN A 51 19.98 -9.53 3.17
CA GLN A 51 19.89 -9.68 1.70
C GLN A 51 18.89 -10.77 1.32
N ASN A 52 18.92 -11.92 2.00
CA ASN A 52 18.02 -13.04 1.72
C ASN A 52 16.55 -12.65 1.93
N LEU A 53 16.26 -11.83 2.95
CA LEU A 53 14.89 -11.39 3.24
C LEU A 53 14.39 -10.44 2.14
N VAL A 54 15.20 -9.50 1.68
CA VAL A 54 14.85 -8.60 0.58
C VAL A 54 14.65 -9.39 -0.72
N GLU A 55 15.57 -10.29 -1.06
CA GLU A 55 15.47 -11.14 -2.26
C GLU A 55 14.22 -12.02 -2.22
N TRP A 56 13.93 -12.64 -1.07
CA TRP A 56 12.71 -13.46 -0.90
C TRP A 56 11.45 -12.63 -1.11
N THR A 57 11.39 -11.43 -0.55
CA THR A 57 10.25 -10.52 -0.70
C THR A 57 10.06 -10.10 -2.16
N VAL A 58 11.16 -9.72 -2.83
CA VAL A 58 11.13 -9.36 -4.24
C VAL A 58 10.69 -10.54 -5.10
N MET A 59 11.26 -11.72 -4.87
CA MET A 59 10.91 -12.94 -5.61
C MET A 59 9.43 -13.31 -5.42
N TYR A 60 8.91 -13.20 -4.20
CA TYR A 60 7.50 -13.46 -3.92
C TYR A 60 6.57 -12.53 -4.71
N ILE A 61 6.87 -11.22 -4.72
CA ILE A 61 6.07 -10.23 -5.46
C ILE A 61 6.18 -10.47 -6.98
N CYS A 62 7.38 -10.77 -7.49
CA CYS A 62 7.60 -11.05 -8.92
C CYS A 62 6.83 -12.30 -9.35
N ASN A 63 6.96 -13.41 -8.62
CA ASN A 63 6.25 -14.66 -8.94
C ASN A 63 4.74 -14.47 -8.92
N TYR A 64 4.23 -13.66 -7.97
CA TYR A 64 2.81 -13.33 -7.92
C TYR A 64 2.40 -12.46 -9.14
N ALA A 65 3.20 -11.48 -9.52
CA ALA A 65 2.95 -10.67 -10.69
C ALA A 65 2.94 -11.53 -11.97
N ASP A 66 3.88 -12.48 -12.10
CA ASP A 66 3.92 -13.43 -13.21
C ASP A 66 2.65 -14.28 -13.30
N SER A 67 2.14 -14.74 -12.17
CA SER A 67 0.94 -15.59 -12.13
C SER A 67 -0.35 -14.85 -12.52
N ILE A 68 -0.40 -13.50 -12.34
CA ILE A 68 -1.61 -12.71 -12.57
C ILE A 68 -1.53 -11.88 -13.86
N ILE A 69 -0.38 -11.26 -14.14
CA ILE A 69 -0.20 -10.38 -15.31
C ILE A 69 0.29 -11.21 -16.53
N GLY A 70 0.95 -12.35 -16.26
CA GLY A 70 1.61 -13.18 -17.26
C GLY A 70 3.11 -12.87 -17.39
N GLU A 71 3.90 -13.92 -17.61
CA GLU A 71 5.39 -13.87 -17.62
C GLU A 71 5.98 -12.88 -18.64
N LYS A 72 5.27 -12.62 -19.74
CA LYS A 72 5.74 -11.71 -20.80
C LYS A 72 5.63 -10.22 -20.40
N ASP A 73 4.58 -9.87 -19.69
CA ASP A 73 4.26 -8.47 -19.39
C ASP A 73 4.63 -8.04 -17.97
N ALA A 74 4.62 -8.98 -17.01
CA ALA A 74 4.91 -8.75 -15.60
C ALA A 74 6.26 -8.05 -15.32
N PRO A 75 7.38 -8.35 -16.04
CA PRO A 75 8.67 -7.72 -15.78
C PRO A 75 8.68 -6.19 -15.84
N ARG A 76 7.75 -5.59 -16.58
CA ARG A 76 7.62 -4.12 -16.67
C ARG A 76 7.12 -3.50 -15.37
N TYR A 77 6.40 -4.28 -14.56
CA TYR A 77 5.72 -3.80 -13.35
C TYR A 77 6.43 -4.21 -12.06
N TYR A 78 7.45 -5.08 -12.11
CA TYR A 78 8.16 -5.55 -10.92
C TYR A 78 8.68 -4.40 -10.07
N ALA A 79 9.35 -3.42 -10.68
CA ALA A 79 9.89 -2.29 -9.95
C ALA A 79 8.79 -1.47 -9.24
N LEU A 80 7.66 -1.22 -9.92
CA LEU A 80 6.53 -0.51 -9.35
C LEU A 80 5.94 -1.27 -8.16
N LEU A 81 5.67 -2.57 -8.32
CA LEU A 81 5.04 -3.39 -7.30
C LEU A 81 5.94 -3.57 -6.06
N VAL A 82 7.24 -3.81 -6.28
CA VAL A 82 8.22 -3.95 -5.19
C VAL A 82 8.38 -2.63 -4.43
N MET A 83 8.53 -1.50 -5.16
CA MET A 83 8.66 -0.20 -4.51
C MET A 83 7.40 0.19 -3.74
N LEU A 84 6.22 -0.10 -4.28
CA LEU A 84 4.95 0.16 -3.62
C LEU A 84 4.82 -0.65 -2.33
N PHE A 85 5.17 -1.94 -2.39
CA PHE A 85 5.18 -2.80 -1.21
C PHE A 85 6.13 -2.28 -0.14
N LEU A 86 7.38 -1.99 -0.50
CA LEU A 86 8.39 -1.53 0.44
C LEU A 86 8.00 -0.18 1.06
N TYR A 87 7.53 0.77 0.26
CA TYR A 87 7.09 2.07 0.74
C TYR A 87 5.95 1.95 1.77
N ILE A 88 4.91 1.17 1.45
CA ILE A 88 3.79 0.98 2.38
C ILE A 88 4.23 0.20 3.62
N PHE A 89 5.04 -0.84 3.46
CA PHE A 89 5.49 -1.66 4.57
C PHE A 89 6.37 -0.88 5.55
N VAL A 90 7.40 -0.19 5.03
CA VAL A 90 8.34 0.61 5.84
C VAL A 90 7.61 1.79 6.49
N GLY A 91 6.79 2.54 5.73
CA GLY A 91 5.99 3.63 6.26
C GLY A 91 5.05 3.20 7.39
N ASN A 92 4.48 2.00 7.29
CA ASN A 92 3.65 1.42 8.35
C ASN A 92 4.47 0.98 9.57
N LEU A 93 5.72 0.53 9.39
CA LEU A 93 6.62 0.17 10.48
C LEU A 93 7.13 1.40 11.24
N ILE A 94 7.40 2.51 10.56
CA ILE A 94 7.78 3.78 11.19
C ILE A 94 6.74 4.19 12.24
N GLY A 95 5.46 4.06 11.96
CA GLY A 95 4.39 4.38 12.90
C GLY A 95 4.29 3.47 14.13
N LEU A 96 5.03 2.35 14.19
CA LEU A 96 5.11 1.52 15.40
C LEU A 96 6.17 2.05 16.40
N ILE A 97 7.03 2.97 15.98
CA ILE A 97 8.07 3.55 16.83
C ILE A 97 7.46 4.73 17.60
N PRO A 98 7.45 4.69 18.94
CA PRO A 98 6.92 5.78 19.74
C PRO A 98 7.63 7.12 19.44
N GLY A 99 6.85 8.15 19.14
CA GLY A 99 7.35 9.48 18.79
C GLY A 99 7.53 9.73 17.29
N LEU A 100 7.39 8.71 16.44
CA LEU A 100 7.33 8.88 14.99
C LEU A 100 5.86 8.67 14.50
N VAL A 101 5.48 9.45 13.51
CA VAL A 101 4.16 9.36 12.87
C VAL A 101 4.34 8.69 11.52
N SER A 102 3.51 7.69 11.23
CA SER A 102 3.52 7.05 9.92
C SER A 102 3.14 8.05 8.82
N PRO A 103 3.89 8.17 7.70
CA PRO A 103 3.46 8.99 6.58
C PRO A 103 2.09 8.58 6.03
N THR A 104 1.79 7.29 6.11
CA THR A 104 0.51 6.71 5.67
C THR A 104 -0.63 6.87 6.69
N ALA A 105 -0.39 7.48 7.87
CA ALA A 105 -1.44 7.94 8.78
C ALA A 105 -2.16 9.20 8.28
N SER A 106 -1.60 9.89 7.30
CA SER A 106 -2.27 11.01 6.64
C SER A 106 -3.19 10.51 5.52
N LEU A 107 -4.48 10.90 5.58
CA LEU A 107 -5.44 10.56 4.51
C LEU A 107 -5.00 11.10 3.15
N SER A 108 -4.35 12.28 3.12
CA SER A 108 -3.83 12.87 1.89
C SER A 108 -2.81 11.97 1.20
N VAL A 109 -1.92 11.32 1.97
CA VAL A 109 -0.88 10.41 1.44
C VAL A 109 -1.52 9.14 0.90
N THR A 110 -2.45 8.53 1.65
CA THR A 110 -3.10 7.29 1.24
C THR A 110 -4.00 7.48 0.02
N VAL A 111 -4.72 8.61 -0.05
CA VAL A 111 -5.50 8.99 -1.25
C VAL A 111 -4.58 9.23 -2.44
N THR A 112 -3.47 9.95 -2.26
CA THR A 112 -2.51 10.21 -3.34
C THR A 112 -1.93 8.92 -3.91
N LEU A 113 -1.56 7.96 -3.04
CA LEU A 113 -1.09 6.64 -3.47
C LEU A 113 -2.16 5.87 -4.25
N ALA A 114 -3.39 5.83 -3.73
CA ALA A 114 -4.49 5.12 -4.38
C ALA A 114 -4.87 5.75 -5.73
N VAL A 115 -4.94 7.09 -5.80
CA VAL A 115 -5.17 7.84 -7.04
C VAL A 115 -4.01 7.62 -8.01
N GLY A 116 -2.77 7.65 -7.54
CA GLY A 116 -1.59 7.41 -8.38
C GLY A 116 -1.62 6.03 -9.05
N VAL A 117 -1.92 4.97 -8.27
CA VAL A 117 -2.09 3.62 -8.82
C VAL A 117 -3.26 3.56 -9.80
N TRP A 118 -4.39 4.16 -9.46
CA TRP A 118 -5.57 4.18 -10.33
C TRP A 118 -5.30 4.90 -11.66
N LEU A 119 -4.67 6.09 -11.62
CA LEU A 119 -4.27 6.81 -12.82
C LEU A 119 -3.25 6.04 -13.65
N TYR A 120 -2.31 5.36 -12.99
CA TYR A 120 -1.33 4.53 -13.67
C TYR A 120 -1.99 3.35 -14.41
N THR A 121 -2.94 2.66 -13.77
CA THR A 121 -3.68 1.56 -14.40
C THR A 121 -4.55 2.05 -15.57
N TRP A 122 -5.17 3.21 -15.44
CA TRP A 122 -5.90 3.84 -16.54
C TRP A 122 -4.99 4.22 -17.70
N PHE A 123 -3.84 4.84 -17.40
CA PHE A 123 -2.86 5.19 -18.42
C PHE A 123 -2.35 3.96 -19.19
N GLU A 124 -2.04 2.89 -18.48
CA GLU A 124 -1.59 1.64 -19.10
C GLU A 124 -2.71 0.99 -19.93
N GLY A 125 -3.94 1.00 -19.44
CA GLY A 125 -5.10 0.52 -20.18
C GLY A 125 -5.37 1.32 -21.46
N LEU A 126 -5.31 2.66 -21.38
CA LEU A 126 -5.44 3.53 -22.54
C LEU A 126 -4.33 3.33 -23.57
N LYS A 127 -3.09 3.16 -23.10
CA LYS A 127 -1.91 2.95 -23.95
C LYS A 127 -1.99 1.64 -24.72
N ARG A 128 -2.47 0.57 -24.09
CA ARG A 128 -2.54 -0.77 -24.69
C ARG A 128 -3.77 -1.00 -25.56
N LYS A 129 -4.94 -0.58 -25.09
CA LYS A 129 -6.22 -0.83 -25.76
C LYS A 129 -6.62 0.32 -26.71
N GLY A 130 -6.03 1.48 -26.56
CA GLY A 130 -6.49 2.70 -27.20
C GLY A 130 -7.79 3.26 -26.58
N VAL A 131 -8.03 4.56 -26.73
CA VAL A 131 -9.13 5.27 -26.04
C VAL A 131 -10.50 4.65 -26.31
N VAL A 132 -10.80 4.35 -27.56
CA VAL A 132 -12.14 3.85 -27.95
C VAL A 132 -12.41 2.45 -27.38
N LYS A 133 -11.45 1.53 -27.47
CA LYS A 133 -11.60 0.17 -26.97
C LYS A 133 -11.60 0.13 -25.44
N PHE A 134 -10.82 1.01 -24.80
CA PHE A 134 -10.79 1.14 -23.35
C PHE A 134 -12.17 1.50 -22.79
N PHE A 135 -12.80 2.55 -23.31
CA PHE A 135 -14.15 2.93 -22.86
C PHE A 135 -15.25 1.94 -23.31
N ALA A 136 -15.06 1.30 -24.45
CA ALA A 136 -15.98 0.25 -24.90
C ALA A 136 -15.97 -0.96 -23.96
N HIS A 137 -14.86 -1.25 -23.28
CA HIS A 137 -14.76 -2.32 -22.29
C HIS A 137 -15.69 -2.06 -21.10
N TYR A 138 -15.78 -0.82 -20.61
CA TYR A 138 -16.72 -0.46 -19.55
C TYR A 138 -18.20 -0.59 -19.96
N ALA A 139 -18.50 -0.52 -21.26
CA ALA A 139 -19.84 -0.69 -21.77
C ALA A 139 -20.27 -2.17 -21.94
N GLY A 140 -19.36 -3.11 -21.62
CA GLY A 140 -19.61 -4.55 -21.75
C GLY A 140 -19.59 -5.09 -23.17
N PRO A 141 -19.84 -6.39 -23.36
CA PRO A 141 -19.75 -7.08 -24.65
C PRO A 141 -20.79 -6.57 -25.65
N LYS A 142 -20.45 -6.65 -26.94
CA LYS A 142 -21.31 -6.17 -28.04
C LYS A 142 -22.63 -6.94 -28.17
N SER A 143 -22.73 -8.14 -27.61
CA SER A 143 -23.92 -8.98 -27.58
C SER A 143 -25.06 -8.42 -26.72
N VAL A 144 -24.78 -7.46 -25.83
CA VAL A 144 -25.78 -6.88 -24.92
C VAL A 144 -26.52 -5.72 -25.59
N PRO A 145 -27.87 -5.62 -25.48
CA PRO A 145 -28.64 -4.50 -26.00
C PRO A 145 -28.15 -3.12 -25.44
N ILE A 146 -28.20 -2.11 -26.29
CA ILE A 146 -27.73 -0.74 -25.94
C ILE A 146 -28.40 -0.20 -24.68
N ALA A 147 -29.67 -0.50 -24.45
CA ALA A 147 -30.43 -0.07 -23.27
C ALA A 147 -29.80 -0.58 -21.94
N ILE A 148 -29.14 -1.74 -21.96
CA ILE A 148 -28.46 -2.34 -20.78
C ILE A 148 -27.00 -1.87 -20.70
N ARG A 149 -26.36 -1.55 -21.83
CA ARG A 149 -24.95 -1.12 -21.87
C ARG A 149 -24.73 0.24 -21.23
N ILE A 150 -25.71 1.15 -21.29
CA ILE A 150 -25.60 2.48 -20.66
C ILE A 150 -25.52 2.35 -19.14
N PRO A 151 -26.48 1.72 -18.41
CA PRO A 151 -26.35 1.53 -16.98
C PRO A 151 -25.13 0.69 -16.59
N LEU A 152 -24.75 -0.33 -17.39
CA LEU A 152 -23.58 -1.15 -17.15
C LEU A 152 -22.28 -0.31 -17.15
N PHE A 153 -22.15 0.60 -18.11
CA PHE A 153 -21.01 1.53 -18.13
C PHE A 153 -20.86 2.34 -16.83
N PHE A 154 -21.97 2.89 -16.33
CA PHE A 154 -21.93 3.65 -15.08
C PHE A 154 -21.63 2.78 -13.86
N ILE A 155 -22.17 1.56 -13.81
CA ILE A 155 -21.90 0.62 -12.71
C ILE A 155 -20.43 0.21 -12.71
N GLU A 156 -19.87 -0.12 -13.87
CA GLU A 156 -18.46 -0.53 -13.98
C GLU A 156 -17.53 0.62 -13.63
N LEU A 157 -17.81 1.84 -14.13
CA LEU A 157 -17.05 3.04 -13.78
C LEU A 157 -17.12 3.35 -12.27
N LEU A 158 -18.31 3.22 -11.67
CA LEU A 158 -18.51 3.42 -10.22
C LEU A 158 -17.79 2.34 -9.42
N SER A 159 -17.80 1.09 -9.90
CA SER A 159 -17.08 -0.03 -9.30
C SER A 159 -15.58 0.24 -9.26
N ASP A 160 -15.01 0.71 -10.37
CA ASP A 160 -13.59 1.03 -10.48
C ASP A 160 -13.17 2.17 -9.53
N PHE A 161 -14.00 3.21 -9.46
CA PHE A 161 -13.80 4.32 -8.54
C PHE A 161 -13.93 3.89 -7.06
N SER A 162 -14.89 3.02 -6.76
CA SER A 162 -15.11 2.46 -5.42
C SER A 162 -13.90 1.64 -4.93
N ARG A 163 -13.23 0.92 -5.84
CA ARG A 163 -12.00 0.17 -5.52
C ARG A 163 -10.88 1.09 -5.02
N MET A 164 -10.66 2.22 -5.70
CA MET A 164 -9.68 3.24 -5.30
C MET A 164 -9.99 3.79 -3.90
N ILE A 165 -11.24 4.16 -3.65
CA ILE A 165 -11.69 4.70 -2.36
C ILE A 165 -11.49 3.65 -1.27
N SER A 166 -11.94 2.41 -1.49
CA SER A 166 -11.80 1.32 -0.52
C SER A 166 -10.34 1.03 -0.18
N LEU A 167 -9.44 1.08 -1.16
CA LEU A 167 -8.01 0.87 -0.98
C LEU A 167 -7.38 1.94 -0.08
N SER A 168 -7.72 3.22 -0.34
CA SER A 168 -7.25 4.35 0.46
C SER A 168 -7.74 4.30 1.90
N PHE A 169 -9.04 4.11 2.11
CA PHE A 169 -9.62 4.03 3.45
C PHE A 169 -9.13 2.83 4.25
N ARG A 170 -8.89 1.69 3.60
CA ARG A 170 -8.32 0.51 4.26
C ARG A 170 -6.91 0.77 4.77
N LEU A 171 -6.07 1.43 3.95
CA LEU A 171 -4.71 1.78 4.35
C LEU A 171 -4.74 2.76 5.52
N PHE A 172 -5.46 3.87 5.39
CA PHE A 172 -5.61 4.89 6.41
C PHE A 172 -6.19 4.34 7.72
N GLY A 173 -7.32 3.63 7.64
CA GLY A 173 -8.02 3.12 8.82
C GLY A 173 -7.21 2.14 9.65
N ASN A 174 -6.48 1.23 9.01
CA ASN A 174 -5.62 0.28 9.69
C ASN A 174 -4.46 0.97 10.44
N ILE A 175 -3.93 2.06 9.89
CA ILE A 175 -2.81 2.78 10.50
C ILE A 175 -3.29 3.62 11.66
N VAL A 176 -4.35 4.40 11.46
CA VAL A 176 -4.93 5.24 12.53
C VAL A 176 -5.36 4.38 13.71
N ALA A 177 -5.99 3.23 13.46
CA ALA A 177 -6.38 2.31 14.53
C ALA A 177 -5.18 1.83 15.35
N LYS A 178 -4.06 1.48 14.72
CA LYS A 178 -2.84 1.08 15.41
C LYS A 178 -2.21 2.22 16.21
N GLU A 179 -2.12 3.41 15.64
CA GLU A 179 -1.52 4.58 16.30
C GLU A 179 -2.33 5.00 17.52
N VAL A 180 -3.65 5.03 17.40
CA VAL A 180 -4.55 5.33 18.54
C VAL A 180 -4.38 4.29 19.64
N LEU A 181 -4.38 3.00 19.30
CA LEU A 181 -4.23 1.92 20.27
C LEU A 181 -2.88 1.99 20.99
N LEU A 182 -1.78 2.22 20.27
CA LEU A 182 -0.45 2.35 20.85
C LEU A 182 -0.34 3.60 21.73
N SER A 183 -0.92 4.74 21.32
CA SER A 183 -0.89 5.98 22.09
C SER A 183 -1.66 5.84 23.41
N VAL A 184 -2.82 5.19 23.40
CA VAL A 184 -3.58 4.89 24.61
C VAL A 184 -2.79 4.01 25.56
N LEU A 185 -2.13 2.96 25.06
CA LEU A 185 -1.30 2.08 25.90
C LEU A 185 -0.09 2.80 26.50
N VAL A 186 0.57 3.64 25.73
CA VAL A 186 1.69 4.45 26.23
C VAL A 186 1.21 5.41 27.32
N THR A 187 0.05 6.06 27.12
CA THR A 187 -0.54 6.96 28.09
C THR A 187 -0.90 6.23 29.40
N LEU A 188 -1.46 5.01 29.29
CA LEU A 188 -1.74 4.19 30.47
C LEU A 188 -0.46 3.80 31.22
N ILE A 189 0.57 3.35 30.50
CA ILE A 189 1.86 2.98 31.12
C ILE A 189 2.48 4.18 31.84
N LEU A 190 2.57 5.33 31.17
CA LEU A 190 3.17 6.54 31.74
C LEU A 190 2.30 7.14 32.85
N GLY A 191 0.99 7.14 32.71
CA GLY A 191 0.06 7.69 33.69
C GLY A 191 0.02 6.89 35.00
N PHE A 192 0.15 5.57 34.94
CA PHE A 192 0.13 4.73 36.13
C PHE A 192 1.52 4.48 36.74
N TRP A 193 2.61 4.74 36.00
CA TRP A 193 3.99 4.57 36.50
C TRP A 193 4.25 5.22 37.87
N PRO A 194 3.96 6.53 38.09
CA PRO A 194 4.25 7.17 39.36
C PRO A 194 3.33 6.72 40.51
N ILE A 195 2.26 5.99 40.23
CA ILE A 195 1.21 5.61 41.19
C ILE A 195 1.23 4.11 41.48
N VAL A 196 2.04 3.33 40.75
CA VAL A 196 2.14 1.85 40.88
C VAL A 196 2.37 1.42 42.33
N ALA A 197 3.22 2.14 43.08
CA ALA A 197 3.55 1.82 44.46
C ALA A 197 2.43 2.13 45.47
N LYS A 198 1.38 2.86 45.07
CA LYS A 198 0.34 3.35 45.99
C LYS A 198 -0.91 2.49 46.03
N SER A 199 -1.12 1.59 45.05
CA SER A 199 -2.29 0.70 45.00
C SER A 199 -2.02 -0.54 44.18
N VAL A 200 -2.51 -1.68 44.64
CA VAL A 200 -2.43 -2.97 43.94
C VAL A 200 -3.13 -2.90 42.58
N ILE A 201 -4.26 -2.18 42.49
CA ILE A 201 -5.02 -2.00 41.26
C ILE A 201 -4.19 -1.28 40.19
N ASN A 202 -3.50 -0.20 40.58
CA ASN A 202 -2.64 0.56 39.67
C ASN A 202 -1.45 -0.29 39.17
N GLY A 203 -0.88 -1.11 40.04
CA GLY A 203 0.15 -2.08 39.68
C GLY A 203 -0.34 -3.12 38.69
N MET A 204 -1.55 -3.63 38.85
CA MET A 204 -2.17 -4.56 37.89
C MET A 204 -2.40 -3.90 36.53
N ILE A 205 -2.96 -2.70 36.46
CA ILE A 205 -3.20 -1.95 35.21
C ILE A 205 -1.87 -1.72 34.49
N PHE A 206 -0.86 -1.26 35.19
CA PHE A 206 0.49 -1.09 34.62
C PHE A 206 1.06 -2.38 34.04
N SER A 207 0.99 -3.48 34.79
CA SER A 207 1.50 -4.79 34.37
C SER A 207 0.79 -5.31 33.13
N ILE A 208 -0.54 -5.17 33.08
CA ILE A 208 -1.34 -5.56 31.90
C ILE A 208 -0.95 -4.71 30.69
N ALA A 209 -0.85 -3.39 30.85
CA ALA A 209 -0.47 -2.50 29.73
C ALA A 209 0.96 -2.76 29.24
N ALA A 210 1.90 -3.07 30.16
CA ALA A 210 3.29 -3.39 29.83
C ALA A 210 3.41 -4.72 29.04
N VAL A 211 2.58 -5.73 29.35
CA VAL A 211 2.54 -7.01 28.62
C VAL A 211 1.82 -6.87 27.29
N LEU A 212 0.75 -6.09 27.22
CA LEU A 212 -0.01 -5.88 25.99
C LEU A 212 0.76 -5.09 24.92
N ARG A 213 1.64 -4.18 25.32
CA ARG A 213 2.40 -3.35 24.39
C ARG A 213 3.22 -4.14 23.37
N PRO A 214 4.11 -5.07 23.75
CA PRO A 214 4.87 -5.87 22.79
C PRO A 214 3.97 -6.74 21.91
N LEU A 215 2.87 -7.27 22.45
CA LEU A 215 1.89 -8.03 21.68
C LEU A 215 1.26 -7.19 20.58
N ILE A 216 0.87 -5.96 20.89
CA ILE A 216 0.27 -5.04 19.91
C ILE A 216 1.29 -4.57 18.87
N ILE A 217 2.56 -4.35 19.26
CA ILE A 217 3.62 -4.06 18.29
C ILE A 217 3.79 -5.23 17.31
N TRP A 218 3.82 -6.46 17.81
CA TRP A 218 3.89 -7.68 16.99
C TRP A 218 2.73 -7.81 16.02
N LEU A 219 1.52 -7.62 16.53
CA LEU A 219 0.31 -7.56 15.70
C LEU A 219 0.38 -6.42 14.67
N GLY A 220 0.91 -5.27 15.08
CA GLY A 220 1.12 -4.13 14.20
C GLY A 220 2.07 -4.41 13.03
N VAL A 221 3.16 -5.16 13.26
CA VAL A 221 4.07 -5.64 12.21
C VAL A 221 3.34 -6.56 11.25
N LEU A 222 2.58 -7.54 11.78
CA LEU A 222 1.81 -8.48 10.96
C LEU A 222 0.78 -7.75 10.09
N VAL A 223 0.00 -6.84 10.67
CA VAL A 223 -0.99 -6.05 9.94
C VAL A 223 -0.33 -5.15 8.89
N SER A 224 0.86 -4.59 9.18
CA SER A 224 1.62 -3.79 8.23
C SER A 224 2.07 -4.60 7.02
N LEU A 225 2.52 -5.84 7.24
CA LEU A 225 2.92 -6.77 6.19
C LEU A 225 1.72 -7.16 5.31
N ILE A 226 0.62 -7.58 5.93
CA ILE A 226 -0.61 -7.96 5.22
C ILE A 226 -1.13 -6.76 4.40
N GLN A 227 -1.14 -5.57 4.99
CA GLN A 227 -1.68 -4.38 4.32
C GLN A 227 -0.84 -3.98 3.10
N ALA A 228 0.50 -3.98 3.23
CA ALA A 228 1.39 -3.73 2.10
C ALA A 228 1.21 -4.79 1.00
N GLY A 229 1.09 -6.06 1.40
CA GLY A 229 0.79 -7.16 0.49
C GLY A 229 -0.54 -6.96 -0.24
N VAL A 230 -1.63 -6.77 0.50
CA VAL A 230 -2.97 -6.59 -0.11
C VAL A 230 -3.00 -5.40 -1.08
N PHE A 231 -2.36 -4.27 -0.72
CA PHE A 231 -2.32 -3.11 -1.61
C PHE A 231 -1.58 -3.44 -2.92
N THR A 232 -0.41 -4.07 -2.82
CA THR A 232 0.42 -4.44 -3.97
C THR A 232 -0.26 -5.51 -4.83
N LEU A 233 -0.86 -6.52 -4.22
CA LEU A 233 -1.55 -7.60 -4.92
C LEU A 233 -2.78 -7.07 -5.68
N LEU A 234 -3.58 -6.19 -5.07
CA LEU A 234 -4.70 -5.54 -5.75
C LEU A 234 -4.22 -4.64 -6.90
N THR A 235 -3.10 -3.93 -6.72
CA THR A 235 -2.49 -3.14 -7.80
C THR A 235 -2.11 -4.05 -8.98
N ALA A 236 -1.47 -5.19 -8.73
CA ALA A 236 -1.13 -6.16 -9.76
C ALA A 236 -2.37 -6.69 -10.50
N THR A 237 -3.44 -6.99 -9.77
CA THR A 237 -4.73 -7.44 -10.33
C THR A 237 -5.37 -6.35 -11.21
N TYR A 238 -5.29 -5.07 -10.81
CA TYR A 238 -5.82 -3.96 -11.62
C TYR A 238 -5.00 -3.76 -12.90
N ILE A 239 -3.68 -3.89 -12.82
CA ILE A 239 -2.80 -3.85 -13.99
C ILE A 239 -3.13 -5.02 -14.93
N ALA A 240 -3.32 -6.22 -14.41
CA ALA A 240 -3.70 -7.38 -15.19
C ALA A 240 -5.03 -7.17 -15.95
N GLY A 241 -6.06 -6.68 -15.26
CA GLY A 241 -7.35 -6.34 -15.89
C GLY A 241 -7.22 -5.27 -16.98
N ALA A 242 -6.28 -4.33 -16.83
CA ALA A 242 -5.98 -3.35 -17.86
C ALA A 242 -5.14 -3.94 -19.02
N ALA A 243 -4.27 -4.94 -18.76
CA ALA A 243 -3.33 -5.51 -19.71
C ALA A 243 -3.91 -6.68 -20.53
N VAL A 244 -4.64 -7.61 -19.89
CA VAL A 244 -4.96 -8.97 -20.43
C VAL A 244 -6.11 -9.02 -21.44
N SER A 245 -6.87 -8.00 -21.69
CA SER A 245 -8.06 -8.07 -22.56
C SER A 245 -7.77 -8.24 -24.05
N HIS A 246 -6.58 -8.62 -24.47
CA HIS A 246 -6.23 -8.79 -25.89
C HIS A 246 -6.08 -10.24 -26.37
N GLU A 247 -5.89 -11.22 -25.48
CA GLU A 247 -5.63 -12.60 -25.92
C GLU A 247 -6.91 -13.45 -26.08
N GLU A 248 -7.98 -13.15 -25.35
CA GLU A 248 -9.22 -13.93 -25.47
C GLU A 248 -9.99 -13.70 -26.78
N HIS A 249 -9.93 -12.48 -27.34
CA HIS A 249 -10.62 -12.19 -28.60
C HIS A 249 -9.86 -12.64 -29.85
N SER A 250 -8.55 -12.77 -29.80
CA SER A 250 -7.78 -13.28 -30.96
C SER A 250 -7.90 -14.78 -31.11
N SER A 251 -8.03 -15.52 -30.01
CA SER A 251 -8.23 -16.97 -30.06
C SER A 251 -9.64 -17.41 -30.48
N GLU A 252 -10.67 -16.61 -30.18
CA GLU A 252 -12.03 -16.88 -30.66
C GLU A 252 -12.19 -16.54 -32.14
N ASP A 253 -11.59 -15.46 -32.64
CA ASP A 253 -11.60 -15.09 -34.06
C ASP A 253 -10.77 -16.08 -34.91
N GLU A 254 -9.63 -16.59 -34.41
CA GLU A 254 -8.87 -17.64 -35.11
C GLU A 254 -9.63 -18.99 -35.17
N MET A 255 -10.34 -19.39 -34.10
CA MET A 255 -11.13 -20.62 -34.12
C MET A 255 -12.35 -20.51 -35.01
N HIS A 256 -12.91 -19.33 -35.23
CA HIS A 256 -14.01 -19.13 -36.16
C HIS A 256 -13.58 -19.19 -37.64
N HIS A 257 -12.31 -18.84 -37.94
CA HIS A 257 -11.75 -18.94 -39.31
C HIS A 257 -11.27 -20.34 -39.71
N ILE A 258 -11.09 -21.27 -38.75
CA ILE A 258 -10.65 -22.64 -39.01
C ILE A 258 -11.83 -23.57 -39.29
N ASN A 259 -13.05 -23.17 -38.93
CA ASN A 259 -14.30 -23.98 -39.07
C ASN A 259 -15.23 -23.52 -40.23
N VAL A 260 -14.73 -22.74 -41.18
CA VAL A 260 -15.37 -22.40 -42.46
C VAL A 260 -14.45 -22.86 -43.59
#